data_dda582fb8731a528c4c58a64129ee4e4
#
_entry.id   dda582fb8731a528c4c58a64129ee4e4
#
_cell.length_a   1.000
_cell.length_b   1.000
_cell.length_c   1.000
_cell.angle_alpha   90.00
_cell.angle_beta   90.00
_cell.angle_gamma   90.00
#
_symmetry.space_group_name_H-M   'P 1'
#
loop_
_entity.id
_entity.type
_entity.pdbx_description
1 polymer ?
#
loop_
_entity_poly.entity_id
_entity_poly.type
_entity_poly.pdbx_seq_one_letter_code
_entity_poly.pdbx_strand_id
1 'polypeptide(L)'
;IPKSKFMQMREGLILGSACEAGELYRALLDGEPKQRIEELVHFYDYLEIQPLGNNKFMIDSPRVENIHSMEDIKNMNRKIVELGETYGKPVVATCDVHFIDPDDAAYRKIIMAAEGFPDADNQPPLYFRTTDEMLAEFDYLGEEKAREVVITNTNLIADQIEKIKPIPDETFPPKIEGADEQ
;
A
#
# COMPACT_ATOMS: atom_id res chain seq x y z
N ILE A 1 1.30 9.34 -13.00
CA ILE A 1 2.37 10.33 -13.29
C ILE A 1 3.62 9.55 -13.72
N PRO A 2 4.28 9.89 -14.83
CA PRO A 2 5.54 9.24 -15.23
C PRO A 2 6.62 9.41 -14.15
N LYS A 3 7.43 8.38 -13.89
CA LYS A 3 8.54 8.45 -12.91
C LYS A 3 9.49 9.61 -13.16
N SER A 4 9.81 9.87 -14.43
CA SER A 4 10.67 11.00 -14.82
C SER A 4 10.11 12.35 -14.39
N LYS A 5 8.80 12.53 -14.47
CA LYS A 5 8.11 13.75 -14.02
C LYS A 5 8.06 13.80 -12.49
N PHE A 6 7.77 12.67 -11.85
CA PHE A 6 7.77 12.55 -10.41
C PHE A 6 9.14 12.93 -9.81
N MET A 7 10.23 12.41 -10.38
CA MET A 7 11.59 12.70 -9.91
C MET A 7 11.97 14.20 -10.00
N GLN A 8 11.38 14.94 -10.95
CA GLN A 8 11.57 16.40 -11.04
C GLN A 8 10.84 17.16 -9.91
N MET A 9 9.83 16.53 -9.29
CA MET A 9 8.97 17.12 -8.25
C MET A 9 9.13 16.39 -6.92
N ARG A 10 10.24 15.69 -6.73
CA ARG A 10 10.47 14.77 -5.59
C ARG A 10 10.60 15.46 -4.25
N GLU A 11 11.07 16.72 -4.26
CA GLU A 11 11.28 17.49 -3.03
C GLU A 11 9.99 17.65 -2.23
N GLY A 12 10.05 17.41 -0.91
CA GLY A 12 8.91 17.48 0.00
C GLY A 12 7.93 16.31 -0.07
N LEU A 13 8.25 15.24 -0.82
CA LEU A 13 7.41 14.05 -0.92
C LEU A 13 8.07 12.84 -0.25
N ILE A 14 7.27 12.09 0.51
CA ILE A 14 7.63 10.77 1.05
C ILE A 14 6.93 9.71 0.19
N LEU A 15 7.68 8.74 -0.31
CA LEU A 15 7.19 7.73 -1.25
C LEU A 15 7.29 6.33 -0.67
N GLY A 16 6.17 5.64 -0.56
CA GLY A 16 6.10 4.23 -0.18
C GLY A 16 6.02 3.28 -1.36
N SER A 17 6.37 2.01 -1.13
CA SER A 17 6.38 0.98 -2.17
C SER A 17 5.00 0.49 -2.60
N ALA A 18 3.95 0.94 -1.92
CA ALA A 18 2.57 0.52 -2.10
C ALA A 18 2.34 -1.00 -1.82
N CYS A 19 1.11 -1.47 -2.10
CA CYS A 19 0.61 -2.81 -1.85
C CYS A 19 1.12 -3.87 -2.85
N GLU A 20 0.41 -4.98 -2.96
CA GLU A 20 0.70 -6.07 -3.91
C GLU A 20 0.65 -5.63 -5.38
N ALA A 21 -0.09 -4.57 -5.68
CA ALA A 21 -0.12 -3.98 -7.03
C ALA A 21 1.08 -3.06 -7.30
N GLY A 22 1.87 -2.74 -6.28
CA GLY A 22 3.07 -1.91 -6.39
C GLY A 22 4.20 -2.58 -7.15
N GLU A 23 5.09 -1.76 -7.72
CA GLU A 23 6.18 -2.27 -8.56
C GLU A 23 7.15 -3.19 -7.80
N LEU A 24 7.44 -2.90 -6.51
CA LEU A 24 8.35 -3.72 -5.72
C LEU A 24 7.77 -5.12 -5.48
N TYR A 25 6.52 -5.18 -5.03
CA TYR A 25 5.87 -6.46 -4.77
C TYR A 25 5.76 -7.30 -6.04
N ARG A 26 5.37 -6.68 -7.15
CA ARG A 26 5.29 -7.35 -8.46
C ARG A 26 6.64 -7.84 -8.96
N ALA A 27 7.68 -7.01 -8.85
CA ALA A 27 9.03 -7.43 -9.22
C ALA A 27 9.53 -8.63 -8.41
N LEU A 28 9.15 -8.71 -7.12
CA LEU A 28 9.46 -9.88 -6.29
C LEU A 28 8.66 -11.12 -6.72
N LEU A 29 7.37 -10.97 -7.05
CA LEU A 29 6.54 -12.06 -7.59
C LEU A 29 7.08 -12.60 -8.91
N ASP A 30 7.50 -11.70 -9.80
CA ASP A 30 7.99 -12.04 -11.14
C ASP A 30 9.44 -12.58 -11.11
N GLY A 31 10.06 -12.61 -9.93
CA GLY A 31 11.45 -13.07 -9.77
C GLY A 31 12.49 -12.19 -10.51
N GLU A 32 12.22 -10.90 -10.57
CA GLU A 32 13.10 -9.93 -11.22
C GLU A 32 14.54 -9.98 -10.67
N PRO A 33 15.54 -9.65 -11.47
CA PRO A 33 16.93 -9.66 -11.06
C PRO A 33 17.18 -8.78 -9.82
N LYS A 34 18.14 -9.20 -8.99
CA LYS A 34 18.51 -8.47 -7.76
C LYS A 34 18.77 -6.99 -8.00
N GLN A 35 19.46 -6.64 -9.08
CA GLN A 35 19.72 -5.25 -9.44
C GLN A 35 18.42 -4.43 -9.59
N ARG A 36 17.40 -5.03 -10.23
CA ARG A 36 16.10 -4.36 -10.40
C ARG A 36 15.37 -4.16 -9.08
N ILE A 37 15.43 -5.16 -8.19
CA ILE A 37 14.87 -5.05 -6.84
C ILE A 37 15.58 -3.93 -6.06
N GLU A 38 16.92 -3.87 -6.12
CA GLU A 38 17.71 -2.80 -5.47
C GLU A 38 17.31 -1.40 -5.97
N GLU A 39 17.18 -1.23 -7.30
CA GLU A 39 16.76 0.04 -7.89
C GLU A 39 15.39 0.48 -7.35
N LEU A 40 14.43 -0.46 -7.22
CA LEU A 40 13.12 -0.19 -6.68
C LEU A 40 13.15 0.16 -5.20
N VAL A 41 13.90 -0.59 -4.39
CA VAL A 41 14.05 -0.30 -2.95
C VAL A 41 14.67 1.08 -2.73
N HIS A 42 15.67 1.46 -3.53
CA HIS A 42 16.30 2.78 -3.43
C HIS A 42 15.38 3.92 -3.88
N PHE A 43 14.44 3.64 -4.79
CA PHE A 43 13.48 4.64 -5.28
C PHE A 43 12.49 5.07 -4.19
N TYR A 44 12.09 4.16 -3.29
CA TYR A 44 11.14 4.41 -2.20
C TYR A 44 11.83 4.89 -0.92
N ASP A 45 11.12 5.69 -0.12
CA ASP A 45 11.56 6.13 1.21
C ASP A 45 11.28 5.09 2.26
N TYR A 46 10.16 4.38 2.13
CA TYR A 46 9.77 3.26 2.98
C TYR A 46 9.14 2.14 2.15
N LEU A 47 9.12 0.94 2.72
CA LEU A 47 8.49 -0.23 2.12
C LEU A 47 7.22 -0.57 2.89
N GLU A 48 6.29 -1.26 2.23
CA GLU A 48 4.97 -1.56 2.78
C GLU A 48 4.68 -3.04 2.76
N ILE A 49 4.07 -3.53 3.84
CA ILE A 49 3.48 -4.87 3.95
C ILE A 49 2.04 -4.73 4.46
N GLN A 50 1.20 -5.73 4.13
CA GLN A 50 -0.21 -5.74 4.49
C GLN A 50 -0.61 -7.03 5.19
N PRO A 51 -1.77 -7.05 5.92
CA PRO A 51 -2.34 -8.27 6.48
C PRO A 51 -2.47 -9.37 5.42
N LEU A 52 -2.21 -10.60 5.82
CA LEU A 52 -2.18 -11.73 4.89
C LEU A 52 -3.51 -11.93 4.16
N GLY A 53 -4.62 -11.65 4.84
CA GLY A 53 -5.97 -11.76 4.30
C GLY A 53 -6.22 -10.84 3.11
N ASN A 54 -5.54 -9.68 3.05
CA ASN A 54 -5.67 -8.72 1.95
C ASN A 54 -5.19 -9.34 0.63
N ASN A 55 -4.18 -10.22 0.70
CA ASN A 55 -3.53 -10.83 -0.46
C ASN A 55 -3.93 -12.29 -0.71
N LYS A 56 -4.87 -12.83 0.08
CA LYS A 56 -5.31 -14.24 -0.02
C LYS A 56 -5.82 -14.61 -1.41
N PHE A 57 -6.41 -13.67 -2.14
CA PHE A 57 -6.90 -13.88 -3.50
C PHE A 57 -5.82 -14.35 -4.49
N MET A 58 -4.53 -14.12 -4.18
CA MET A 58 -3.42 -14.56 -5.02
C MET A 58 -3.28 -16.08 -5.06
N ILE A 59 -3.67 -16.79 -3.99
CA ILE A 59 -3.53 -18.26 -3.90
C ILE A 59 -4.31 -18.96 -5.00
N ASP A 60 -5.48 -18.42 -5.32
CA ASP A 60 -6.39 -18.99 -6.34
C ASP A 60 -6.31 -18.25 -7.68
N SER A 61 -5.39 -17.30 -7.82
CA SER A 61 -5.29 -16.49 -9.02
C SER A 61 -4.48 -17.18 -10.11
N PRO A 62 -5.05 -17.40 -11.29
CA PRO A 62 -4.32 -18.00 -12.43
C PRO A 62 -3.23 -17.08 -13.00
N ARG A 63 -3.15 -15.83 -12.52
CA ARG A 63 -2.16 -14.84 -12.94
C ARG A 63 -0.95 -14.77 -12.02
N VAL A 64 -0.96 -15.50 -10.91
CA VAL A 64 0.09 -15.50 -9.90
C VAL A 64 0.60 -16.92 -9.76
N GLU A 65 1.78 -17.20 -10.34
CA GLU A 65 2.32 -18.56 -10.43
C GLU A 65 3.10 -19.00 -9.18
N ASN A 66 3.46 -18.07 -8.30
CA ASN A 66 4.40 -18.34 -7.20
C ASN A 66 3.75 -18.27 -5.80
N ILE A 67 2.43 -18.10 -5.70
CA ILE A 67 1.70 -18.03 -4.44
C ILE A 67 0.64 -19.13 -4.40
N HIS A 68 0.86 -20.15 -3.57
CA HIS A 68 -0.01 -21.32 -3.45
C HIS A 68 -0.57 -21.50 -2.03
N SER A 69 -0.08 -20.71 -1.07
CA SER A 69 -0.44 -20.85 0.33
C SER A 69 -0.32 -19.54 1.09
N MET A 70 -0.94 -19.50 2.27
CA MET A 70 -0.74 -18.37 3.21
C MET A 70 0.72 -18.23 3.63
N GLU A 71 1.49 -19.32 3.65
CA GLU A 71 2.91 -19.25 3.98
C GLU A 71 3.73 -18.54 2.88
N ASP A 72 3.35 -18.68 1.62
CA ASP A 72 4.00 -17.95 0.53
C ASP A 72 3.75 -16.43 0.68
N ILE A 73 2.55 -16.02 1.08
CA ILE A 73 2.24 -14.61 1.37
C ILE A 73 3.07 -14.10 2.57
N LYS A 74 3.21 -14.92 3.64
CA LYS A 74 4.11 -14.58 4.76
C LYS A 74 5.56 -14.41 4.30
N ASN A 75 6.02 -15.29 3.41
CA ASN A 75 7.39 -15.23 2.89
C ASN A 75 7.61 -13.98 2.02
N MET A 76 6.60 -13.53 1.28
CA MET A 76 6.66 -12.24 0.58
C MET A 76 6.83 -11.07 1.56
N ASN A 77 6.02 -11.01 2.62
CA ASN A 77 6.17 -9.98 3.64
C ASN A 77 7.53 -10.05 4.35
N ARG A 78 8.00 -11.25 4.72
CA ARG A 78 9.35 -11.45 5.28
C ARG A 78 10.44 -10.96 4.34
N LYS A 79 10.29 -11.21 3.04
CA LYS A 79 11.25 -10.73 2.03
C LYS A 79 11.32 -9.22 1.95
N ILE A 80 10.18 -8.55 2.04
CA ILE A 80 10.12 -7.08 2.06
C ILE A 80 10.77 -6.53 3.35
N VAL A 81 10.53 -7.18 4.50
CA VAL A 81 11.19 -6.83 5.77
C VAL A 81 12.71 -7.00 5.66
N GLU A 82 13.19 -8.12 5.12
CA GLU A 82 14.61 -8.38 4.88
C GLU A 82 15.26 -7.32 3.97
N LEU A 83 14.54 -6.89 2.93
CA LEU A 83 14.99 -5.80 2.06
C LEU A 83 15.07 -4.47 2.82
N GLY A 84 14.08 -4.16 3.66
CA GLY A 84 14.11 -2.99 4.52
C GLY A 84 15.35 -2.97 5.42
N GLU A 85 15.64 -4.08 6.09
CA GLU A 85 16.82 -4.24 6.93
C GLU A 85 18.13 -4.10 6.13
N THR A 86 18.20 -4.76 4.98
CA THR A 86 19.41 -4.77 4.12
C THR A 86 19.76 -3.39 3.60
N TYR A 87 18.75 -2.60 3.24
CA TYR A 87 18.96 -1.29 2.58
C TYR A 87 18.65 -0.11 3.50
N GLY A 88 18.40 -0.35 4.79
CA GLY A 88 18.13 0.71 5.77
C GLY A 88 16.84 1.48 5.48
N LYS A 89 15.80 0.80 4.97
CA LYS A 89 14.48 1.39 4.69
C LYS A 89 13.49 0.99 5.77
N PRO A 90 12.74 1.93 6.37
CA PRO A 90 11.63 1.58 7.23
C PRO A 90 10.62 0.70 6.49
N VAL A 91 10.11 -0.33 7.16
CA VAL A 91 8.98 -1.13 6.66
C VAL A 91 7.77 -0.81 7.52
N VAL A 92 6.65 -0.47 6.89
CA VAL A 92 5.38 -0.17 7.57
C VAL A 92 4.33 -1.21 7.25
N ALA A 93 3.54 -1.56 8.26
CA ALA A 93 2.37 -2.41 8.10
C ALA A 93 1.12 -1.52 7.95
N THR A 94 0.49 -1.53 6.78
CA THR A 94 -0.74 -0.79 6.50
C THR A 94 -1.93 -1.72 6.43
N CYS A 95 -3.11 -1.25 6.88
CA CYS A 95 -4.32 -2.07 6.94
C CYS A 95 -5.10 -2.10 5.62
N ASP A 96 -4.93 -1.09 4.77
CA ASP A 96 -5.70 -0.90 3.53
C ASP A 96 -7.23 -0.86 3.78
N VAL A 97 -7.65 0.02 4.67
CA VAL A 97 -9.04 0.14 5.14
C VAL A 97 -9.96 0.63 4.04
N HIS A 98 -11.00 -0.14 3.74
CA HIS A 98 -12.06 0.22 2.81
C HIS A 98 -13.45 0.30 3.49
N PHE A 99 -13.59 -0.27 4.68
CA PHE A 99 -14.80 -0.23 5.49
C PHE A 99 -14.46 -0.37 6.98
N ILE A 100 -15.41 -0.07 7.87
CA ILE A 100 -15.14 0.01 9.32
C ILE A 100 -15.25 -1.36 9.98
N ASP A 101 -16.40 -2.00 9.88
CA ASP A 101 -16.64 -3.28 10.53
C ASP A 101 -16.57 -4.43 9.51
N PRO A 102 -16.19 -5.65 9.93
CA PRO A 102 -16.11 -6.82 9.04
C PRO A 102 -17.39 -7.07 8.22
N ASP A 103 -18.57 -6.81 8.81
CA ASP A 103 -19.86 -7.01 8.16
C ASP A 103 -20.14 -5.98 7.05
N ASP A 104 -19.47 -4.84 7.06
CA ASP A 104 -19.61 -3.79 6.04
C ASP A 104 -19.08 -4.23 4.66
N ALA A 105 -18.36 -5.34 4.59
CA ALA A 105 -17.96 -5.97 3.34
C ALA A 105 -19.16 -6.19 2.39
N ALA A 106 -20.36 -6.42 2.96
CA ALA A 106 -21.60 -6.56 2.19
C ALA A 106 -21.97 -5.28 1.44
N TYR A 107 -21.76 -4.11 2.03
CA TYR A 107 -22.04 -2.82 1.39
C TYR A 107 -21.04 -2.54 0.27
N ARG A 108 -19.74 -2.80 0.52
CA ARG A 108 -18.70 -2.66 -0.51
C ARG A 108 -18.98 -3.56 -1.71
N LYS A 109 -19.38 -4.82 -1.48
CA LYS A 109 -19.81 -5.76 -2.52
C LYS A 109 -20.92 -5.18 -3.40
N ILE A 110 -21.96 -4.58 -2.79
CA ILE A 110 -23.10 -3.98 -3.52
C ILE A 110 -22.61 -2.83 -4.41
N ILE A 111 -21.77 -1.94 -3.87
CA ILE A 111 -21.21 -0.81 -4.61
C ILE A 111 -20.36 -1.29 -5.78
N MET A 112 -19.45 -2.23 -5.56
CA MET A 112 -18.59 -2.78 -6.60
C MET A 112 -19.39 -3.50 -7.70
N ALA A 113 -20.43 -4.24 -7.33
CA ALA A 113 -21.32 -4.90 -8.29
C ALA A 113 -22.08 -3.86 -9.14
N ALA A 114 -22.55 -2.77 -8.54
CA ALA A 114 -23.21 -1.69 -9.26
C ALA A 114 -22.28 -0.97 -10.25
N GLU A 115 -20.99 -0.85 -9.93
CA GLU A 115 -19.94 -0.31 -10.80
C GLU A 115 -19.43 -1.31 -11.85
N GLY A 116 -19.93 -2.57 -11.83
CA GLY A 116 -19.58 -3.60 -12.81
C GLY A 116 -18.25 -4.30 -12.56
N PHE A 117 -17.69 -4.25 -11.34
CA PHE A 117 -16.48 -5.00 -11.00
C PHE A 117 -16.76 -6.52 -11.01
N PRO A 118 -16.00 -7.31 -11.77
CA PRO A 118 -16.24 -8.75 -11.90
C PRO A 118 -15.93 -9.56 -10.65
N ASP A 119 -15.12 -9.01 -9.75
CA ASP A 119 -14.66 -9.59 -8.49
C ASP A 119 -15.41 -9.08 -7.25
N ALA A 120 -16.55 -8.40 -7.45
CA ALA A 120 -17.37 -7.85 -6.37
C ALA A 120 -17.76 -8.89 -5.30
N ASP A 121 -17.90 -10.16 -5.67
CA ASP A 121 -18.21 -11.25 -4.75
C ASP A 121 -17.05 -11.66 -3.84
N ASN A 122 -15.81 -11.34 -4.23
CA ASN A 122 -14.60 -11.71 -3.51
C ASN A 122 -14.09 -10.52 -2.69
N GLN A 123 -14.67 -10.32 -1.49
CA GLN A 123 -14.27 -9.24 -0.62
C GLN A 123 -13.10 -9.65 0.27
N PRO A 124 -11.90 -9.05 0.13
CA PRO A 124 -10.84 -9.19 1.12
C PRO A 124 -11.25 -8.52 2.45
N PRO A 125 -10.67 -8.93 3.58
CA PRO A 125 -11.02 -8.41 4.91
C PRO A 125 -10.39 -7.01 5.14
N LEU A 126 -10.81 -6.02 4.35
CA LEU A 126 -10.28 -4.65 4.35
C LEU A 126 -10.99 -3.75 5.38
N TYR A 127 -11.31 -4.31 6.55
CA TYR A 127 -11.92 -3.55 7.63
C TYR A 127 -10.86 -2.83 8.48
N PHE A 128 -11.31 -1.82 9.23
CA PHE A 128 -10.46 -1.08 10.15
C PHE A 128 -10.04 -1.97 11.32
N ARG A 129 -8.73 -2.18 11.48
CA ARG A 129 -8.15 -2.95 12.59
C ARG A 129 -7.56 -2.00 13.63
N THR A 130 -7.77 -2.33 14.88
CA THR A 130 -7.08 -1.71 16.01
C THR A 130 -5.60 -2.07 16.01
N THR A 131 -4.80 -1.35 16.81
CA THR A 131 -3.36 -1.66 16.95
C THR A 131 -3.11 -3.10 17.40
N ASP A 132 -3.91 -3.60 18.34
CA ASP A 132 -3.76 -4.98 18.86
C ASP A 132 -4.09 -6.01 17.78
N GLU A 133 -5.12 -5.77 16.97
CA GLU A 133 -5.46 -6.64 15.83
C GLU A 133 -4.36 -6.59 14.76
N MET A 134 -3.80 -5.42 14.47
CA MET A 134 -2.67 -5.33 13.55
C MET A 134 -1.43 -6.06 14.08
N LEU A 135 -1.11 -5.95 15.37
CA LEU A 135 -0.01 -6.71 15.97
C LEU A 135 -0.24 -8.23 15.84
N ALA A 136 -1.47 -8.70 16.02
CA ALA A 136 -1.82 -10.10 15.84
C ALA A 136 -1.68 -10.59 14.39
N GLU A 137 -2.01 -9.73 13.39
CA GLU A 137 -1.84 -10.04 11.95
C GLU A 137 -0.37 -10.28 11.57
N PHE A 138 0.57 -9.66 12.28
CA PHE A 138 2.01 -9.73 12.00
C PHE A 138 2.82 -10.51 13.03
N ASP A 139 2.18 -11.29 13.91
CA ASP A 139 2.82 -12.09 14.97
C ASP A 139 3.86 -13.09 14.43
N TYR A 140 3.68 -13.56 13.21
CA TYR A 140 4.60 -14.46 12.50
C TYR A 140 5.98 -13.83 12.21
N LEU A 141 6.14 -12.52 12.36
CA LEU A 141 7.44 -11.81 12.28
C LEU A 141 8.19 -11.83 13.63
N GLY A 142 7.53 -12.26 14.72
CA GLY A 142 8.00 -12.13 16.07
C GLY A 142 7.61 -10.78 16.70
N GLU A 143 7.47 -10.75 18.02
CA GLU A 143 6.91 -9.61 18.78
C GLU A 143 7.63 -8.29 18.50
N GLU A 144 8.96 -8.30 18.52
CA GLU A 144 9.78 -7.10 18.31
C GLU A 144 9.58 -6.53 16.90
N LYS A 145 9.65 -7.40 15.89
CA LYS A 145 9.49 -6.96 14.48
C LYS A 145 8.05 -6.56 14.17
N ALA A 146 7.05 -7.27 14.69
CA ALA A 146 5.65 -6.87 14.55
C ALA A 146 5.42 -5.46 15.13
N ARG A 147 5.95 -5.19 16.33
CA ARG A 147 5.87 -3.87 16.95
C ARG A 147 6.60 -2.80 16.14
N GLU A 148 7.76 -3.13 15.59
CA GLU A 148 8.52 -2.21 14.73
C GLU A 148 7.69 -1.78 13.51
N VAL A 149 7.15 -2.72 12.74
CA VAL A 149 6.45 -2.41 11.48
C VAL A 149 5.05 -1.82 11.70
N VAL A 150 4.34 -2.23 12.78
CA VAL A 150 2.97 -1.77 13.06
C VAL A 150 2.94 -0.44 13.81
N ILE A 151 3.86 -0.20 14.74
CA ILE A 151 3.81 0.96 15.63
C ILE A 151 4.97 1.92 15.35
N THR A 152 6.21 1.45 15.46
CA THR A 152 7.37 2.32 15.46
C THR A 152 7.55 3.01 14.11
N ASN A 153 7.57 2.25 13.04
CA ASN A 153 7.82 2.79 11.70
C ASN A 153 6.63 3.56 11.14
N THR A 154 5.39 3.17 11.47
CA THR A 154 4.20 3.93 11.06
C THR A 154 4.19 5.32 11.70
N ASN A 155 4.52 5.42 12.99
CA ASN A 155 4.67 6.71 13.67
C ASN A 155 5.86 7.50 13.09
N LEU A 156 7.00 6.85 12.82
CA LEU A 156 8.15 7.50 12.20
C LEU A 156 7.80 8.19 10.89
N ILE A 157 6.98 7.56 10.04
CA ILE A 157 6.52 8.17 8.79
C ILE A 157 5.51 9.30 9.07
N ALA A 158 4.53 9.05 9.95
CA ALA A 158 3.52 10.05 10.29
C ALA A 158 4.12 11.34 10.87
N ASP A 159 5.13 11.22 11.71
CA ASP A 159 5.81 12.36 12.36
C ASP A 159 6.59 13.25 11.36
N GLN A 160 6.90 12.74 10.17
CA GLN A 160 7.55 13.51 9.12
C GLN A 160 6.57 14.34 8.30
N ILE A 161 5.26 14.09 8.42
CA ILE A 161 4.24 14.76 7.61
C ILE A 161 3.91 16.12 8.21
N GLU A 162 4.17 17.19 7.46
CA GLU A 162 3.81 18.53 7.83
C GLU A 162 2.33 18.82 7.60
N LYS A 163 1.75 19.70 8.41
CA LYS A 163 0.38 20.16 8.19
C LYS A 163 0.36 21.11 7.00
N ILE A 164 -0.13 20.62 5.87
CA ILE A 164 -0.26 21.40 4.63
C ILE A 164 -1.73 21.60 4.27
N LYS A 165 -2.01 22.61 3.47
CA LYS A 165 -3.29 22.85 2.83
C LYS A 165 -3.15 22.67 1.32
N PRO A 166 -3.40 21.45 0.78
CA PRO A 166 -3.13 21.14 -0.62
C PRO A 166 -4.06 21.87 -1.59
N ILE A 167 -5.23 22.30 -1.12
CA ILE A 167 -6.20 23.07 -1.91
C ILE A 167 -6.23 24.50 -1.36
N PRO A 168 -5.88 25.54 -2.14
CA PRO A 168 -6.01 26.94 -1.73
C PRO A 168 -7.45 27.30 -1.35
N ASP A 169 -7.62 28.30 -0.47
CA ASP A 169 -8.95 28.85 -0.14
C ASP A 169 -9.55 29.62 -1.31
N GLU A 170 -8.68 30.14 -2.18
CA GLU A 170 -9.08 30.91 -3.33
C GLU A 170 -9.58 29.99 -4.45
N THR A 171 -10.68 30.40 -5.08
CA THR A 171 -11.21 29.75 -6.28
C THR A 171 -10.64 30.45 -7.53
N PHE A 172 -10.23 29.66 -8.51
CA PHE A 172 -9.73 30.16 -9.78
C PHE A 172 -10.75 29.81 -10.88
N PRO A 173 -11.81 30.62 -11.07
CA PRO A 173 -12.76 30.39 -12.15
C PRO A 173 -12.03 30.49 -13.50
N PRO A 174 -12.38 29.67 -14.49
CA PRO A 174 -11.78 29.75 -15.80
C PRO A 174 -12.05 31.14 -16.42
N LYS A 175 -10.98 31.77 -16.94
CA LYS A 175 -11.13 32.98 -17.77
C LYS A 175 -11.57 32.55 -19.17
N ILE A 176 -12.79 32.90 -19.53
CA ILE A 176 -13.34 32.69 -20.87
C ILE A 176 -13.21 34.02 -21.57
N GLU A 177 -12.45 34.05 -22.68
CA GLU A 177 -12.24 35.27 -23.47
C GLU A 177 -13.57 35.81 -24.01
N GLY A 178 -13.88 37.08 -23.78
CA GLY A 178 -15.13 37.71 -24.19
C GLY A 178 -16.36 37.43 -23.30
N ALA A 179 -16.23 36.67 -22.18
CA ALA A 179 -17.36 36.42 -21.28
C ALA A 179 -17.84 37.68 -20.53
N ASP A 180 -16.96 38.66 -20.37
CA ASP A 180 -17.24 39.92 -19.66
C ASP A 180 -17.92 40.95 -20.56
N GLU A 181 -18.10 40.66 -21.87
CA GLU A 181 -18.69 41.56 -22.86
C GLU A 181 -20.18 41.24 -23.19
N GLN A 182 -20.74 40.23 -22.48
CA GLN A 182 -22.17 39.88 -22.56
C GLN A 182 -22.91 40.30 -21.29
#